data_bebd83adb2f45aa38e53939930b9912d
#
_entry.id   bebd83adb2f45aa38e53939930b9912d
#
_cell.length_a   1.000
_cell.length_b   1.000
_cell.length_c   1.000
_cell.angle_alpha   90.00
_cell.angle_beta   90.00
_cell.angle_gamma   90.00
#
_symmetry.space_group_name_H-M   'P 1'
#
loop_
_entity.id
_entity.type
_entity.pdbx_description
1 polymer ?
#
loop_
_entity_poly.entity_id
_entity_poly.type
_entity_poly.pdbx_seq_one_letter_code
_entity_poly.pdbx_strand_id
1 'polypeptide(L)'
;ICELMGKGKDWYEHVNDRPGHDMRYAMDSSKLRRELGWQPQYTDNQTGMHDGLLQTIDWYREHEDWWKAQKEAVEAAYAKQGQ
;
A
#
# COMPACT_ATOMS: atom_id res chain seq x y z
N ILE A 1 2.87 -2.39 -8.43
CA ILE A 1 1.42 -2.67 -8.33
C ILE A 1 0.77 -2.72 -9.71
N CYS A 2 0.88 -1.67 -10.50
CA CYS A 2 0.26 -1.65 -11.85
C CYS A 2 0.65 -2.88 -12.69
N GLU A 3 1.93 -3.21 -12.72
CA GLU A 3 2.43 -4.37 -13.46
C GLU A 3 1.79 -5.68 -12.98
N LEU A 4 1.71 -5.88 -11.66
CA LEU A 4 1.09 -7.08 -11.08
C LEU A 4 -0.41 -7.18 -11.35
N MET A 5 -1.06 -6.05 -11.61
CA MET A 5 -2.47 -6.01 -11.97
C MET A 5 -2.70 -6.02 -13.49
N GLY A 6 -1.63 -6.19 -14.27
CA GLY A 6 -1.71 -6.21 -15.73
C GLY A 6 -1.98 -4.84 -16.34
N LYS A 7 -1.59 -3.76 -15.66
CA LYS A 7 -1.81 -2.39 -16.12
C LYS A 7 -0.50 -1.74 -16.54
N GLY A 8 -0.58 -0.77 -17.46
CA GLY A 8 0.57 -0.01 -17.91
C GLY A 8 0.93 1.12 -16.96
N LYS A 9 2.05 1.78 -17.26
CA LYS A 9 2.55 2.90 -16.44
C LYS A 9 1.64 4.14 -16.50
N ASP A 10 0.76 4.22 -17.46
CA ASP A 10 -0.20 5.31 -17.63
C ASP A 10 -1.42 5.20 -16.70
N TRP A 11 -1.49 4.16 -15.88
CA TRP A 11 -2.57 3.96 -14.91
C TRP A 11 -2.37 4.71 -13.60
N TYR A 12 -1.28 5.46 -13.46
CA TYR A 12 -1.09 6.35 -12.32
C TYR A 12 -0.61 7.72 -12.81
N GLU A 13 -0.87 8.75 -12.00
CA GLU A 13 -0.40 10.10 -12.28
C GLU A 13 0.18 10.72 -11.02
N HIS A 14 1.10 11.67 -11.23
CA HIS A 14 1.67 12.44 -10.13
C HIS A 14 0.75 13.62 -9.82
N VAL A 15 0.39 13.76 -8.57
CA VAL A 15 -0.43 14.87 -8.08
C VAL A 15 0.38 15.78 -7.18
N ASN A 16 -0.20 16.91 -6.76
CA ASN A 16 0.47 17.83 -5.87
C ASN A 16 0.69 17.20 -4.49
N ASP A 17 1.87 17.48 -3.92
CA ASP A 17 2.19 17.02 -2.58
C ASP A 17 1.29 17.69 -1.53
N ARG A 18 0.97 16.94 -0.50
CA ARG A 18 0.28 17.45 0.66
C ARG A 18 1.25 18.32 1.48
N PRO A 19 0.82 19.51 1.97
CA PRO A 19 1.66 20.32 2.87
C PRO A 19 2.08 19.51 4.10
N GLY A 20 3.36 19.60 4.47
CA GLY A 20 3.91 18.87 5.61
C GLY A 20 4.14 17.39 5.35
N HIS A 21 4.20 16.97 4.08
CA HIS A 21 4.43 15.58 3.71
C HIS A 21 5.83 15.13 4.12
N ASP A 22 5.93 13.98 4.77
CA ASP A 22 7.21 13.42 5.20
C ASP A 22 8.00 12.92 3.99
N MET A 23 9.32 13.16 4.01
CA MET A 23 10.21 12.70 2.95
C MET A 23 10.45 11.19 3.02
N ARG A 24 10.42 10.61 4.23
CA ARG A 24 10.74 9.21 4.41
C ARG A 24 10.14 8.68 5.70
N TYR A 25 9.62 7.47 5.63
CA TYR A 25 9.24 6.69 6.80
C TYR A 25 10.23 5.54 6.97
N ALA A 26 10.77 5.41 8.18
CA ALA A 26 11.66 4.32 8.51
C ALA A 26 11.40 3.88 9.96
N MET A 27 11.23 2.58 10.15
CA MET A 27 10.93 2.01 11.46
C MET A 27 11.94 0.91 11.78
N ASP A 28 12.40 0.89 13.04
CA ASP A 28 13.27 -0.16 13.54
C ASP A 28 12.43 -1.17 14.31
N SER A 29 12.34 -2.38 13.79
CA SER A 29 11.56 -3.47 14.38
C SER A 29 12.39 -4.41 15.25
N SER A 30 13.61 -4.01 15.63
CA SER A 30 14.54 -4.89 16.37
C SER A 30 13.97 -5.38 17.69
N LYS A 31 13.34 -4.48 18.47
CA LYS A 31 12.75 -4.83 19.75
C LYS A 31 11.63 -5.86 19.61
N LEU A 32 10.76 -5.64 18.63
CA LEU A 32 9.64 -6.55 18.34
C LEU A 32 10.15 -7.95 18.01
N ARG A 33 11.17 -8.04 17.17
CA ARG A 33 11.77 -9.31 16.76
C ARG A 33 12.44 -10.03 17.93
N ARG A 34 13.18 -9.28 18.76
CA ARG A 34 13.93 -9.84 19.88
C ARG A 34 13.02 -10.31 21.01
N GLU A 35 12.01 -9.53 21.37
CA GLU A 35 11.18 -9.81 22.54
C GLU A 35 10.02 -10.76 22.23
N LEU A 36 9.44 -10.69 21.05
CA LEU A 36 8.27 -11.49 20.67
C LEU A 36 8.58 -12.57 19.64
N GLY A 37 9.82 -12.66 19.17
CA GLY A 37 10.18 -13.64 18.13
C GLY A 37 9.51 -13.41 16.80
N TRP A 38 8.91 -12.23 16.58
CA TRP A 38 8.24 -11.91 15.33
C TRP A 38 9.23 -11.70 14.21
N GLN A 39 8.87 -12.17 13.03
CA GLN A 39 9.63 -11.90 11.80
C GLN A 39 8.66 -11.58 10.66
N PRO A 40 9.03 -10.66 9.74
CA PRO A 40 8.21 -10.44 8.54
C PRO A 40 8.15 -11.71 7.70
N GLN A 41 6.99 -11.99 7.16
CA GLN A 41 6.82 -13.14 6.27
C GLN A 41 7.55 -12.94 4.94
N TYR A 42 7.60 -11.71 4.45
CA TYR A 42 8.24 -11.35 3.18
C TYR A 42 9.44 -10.47 3.45
N THR A 43 10.65 -11.07 3.47
CA THR A 43 11.88 -10.40 3.88
C THR A 43 12.88 -10.12 2.75
N ASP A 44 12.74 -10.81 1.62
CA ASP A 44 13.60 -10.63 0.46
C ASP A 44 13.22 -9.33 -0.25
N ASN A 45 14.21 -8.44 -0.48
CA ASN A 45 13.97 -7.16 -1.13
C ASN A 45 13.54 -7.28 -2.60
N GLN A 46 13.87 -8.38 -3.27
CA GLN A 46 13.52 -8.58 -4.68
C GLN A 46 12.24 -9.41 -4.84
N THR A 47 12.20 -10.59 -4.25
CA THR A 47 11.05 -11.49 -4.38
C THR A 47 10.01 -11.29 -3.30
N GLY A 48 10.44 -10.90 -2.09
CA GLY A 48 9.53 -10.68 -0.98
C GLY A 48 8.54 -9.54 -1.22
N MET A 49 9.01 -8.42 -1.76
CA MET A 49 8.15 -7.28 -2.10
C MET A 49 7.15 -7.67 -3.20
N HIS A 50 7.60 -8.36 -4.23
CA HIS A 50 6.74 -8.84 -5.31
C HIS A 50 5.66 -9.76 -4.77
N ASP A 51 6.03 -10.78 -4.00
CA ASP A 51 5.10 -11.78 -3.48
C ASP A 51 4.14 -11.17 -2.46
N GLY A 52 4.64 -10.29 -1.59
CA GLY A 52 3.81 -9.59 -0.61
C GLY A 52 2.78 -8.67 -1.27
N LEU A 53 3.17 -7.93 -2.30
CA LEU A 53 2.24 -7.10 -3.05
C LEU A 53 1.19 -7.93 -3.78
N LEU A 54 1.59 -9.05 -4.39
CA LEU A 54 0.66 -9.93 -5.08
C LEU A 54 -0.38 -10.50 -4.12
N GLN A 55 0.04 -10.96 -2.95
CA GLN A 55 -0.88 -11.44 -1.93
C GLN A 55 -1.82 -10.35 -1.45
N THR A 56 -1.33 -9.12 -1.28
CA THR A 56 -2.15 -7.97 -0.89
C THR A 56 -3.21 -7.67 -1.96
N ILE A 57 -2.82 -7.67 -3.23
CA ILE A 57 -3.76 -7.45 -4.34
C ILE A 57 -4.84 -8.51 -4.35
N ASP A 58 -4.46 -9.78 -4.20
CA ASP A 58 -5.41 -10.89 -4.16
C ASP A 58 -6.39 -10.76 -2.99
N TRP A 59 -5.87 -10.35 -1.82
CA TRP A 59 -6.71 -10.12 -0.65
C TRP A 59 -7.78 -9.05 -0.94
N TYR A 60 -7.38 -7.92 -1.54
CA TYR A 60 -8.32 -6.85 -1.89
C TYR A 60 -9.37 -7.31 -2.90
N ARG A 61 -8.98 -8.13 -3.88
CA ARG A 61 -9.91 -8.69 -4.86
C ARG A 61 -10.94 -9.63 -4.22
N GLU A 62 -10.51 -10.39 -3.23
CA GLU A 62 -11.37 -11.35 -2.52
C GLU A 62 -12.27 -10.68 -1.47
N HIS A 63 -11.94 -9.46 -1.04
CA HIS A 63 -12.63 -8.75 0.03
C HIS A 63 -13.21 -7.41 -0.43
N GLU A 64 -13.72 -7.36 -1.65
CA GLU A 64 -14.28 -6.14 -2.21
C GLU A 64 -15.41 -5.55 -1.37
N ASP A 65 -16.25 -6.39 -0.80
CA ASP A 65 -17.36 -5.95 0.05
C ASP A 65 -16.89 -5.19 1.28
N TRP A 66 -15.70 -5.52 1.77
CA TRP A 66 -15.14 -4.88 2.95
C TRP A 66 -14.69 -3.44 2.70
N TRP A 67 -14.08 -3.17 1.54
CA TRP A 67 -13.50 -1.84 1.28
C TRP A 67 -14.35 -0.96 0.36
N LYS A 68 -15.14 -1.53 -0.55
CA LYS A 68 -15.96 -0.74 -1.49
C LYS A 68 -16.98 0.14 -0.79
N ALA A 69 -17.52 -0.29 0.34
CA ALA A 69 -18.54 0.45 1.08
C ALA A 69 -18.08 1.86 1.50
N GLN A 70 -16.75 2.05 1.70
CA GLN A 70 -16.20 3.33 2.15
C GLN A 70 -15.49 4.11 1.06
N LYS A 71 -15.20 3.47 -0.06
CA LYS A 71 -14.37 4.06 -1.11
C LYS A 71 -14.95 5.35 -1.67
N GLU A 72 -16.23 5.37 -1.94
CA GLU A 72 -16.90 6.51 -2.56
C GLU A 72 -16.79 7.77 -1.69
N ALA A 73 -17.02 7.64 -0.40
CA ALA A 73 -16.91 8.75 0.54
C ALA A 73 -15.47 9.27 0.65
N VAL A 74 -14.49 8.38 0.66
CA VAL A 74 -13.07 8.75 0.74
C VAL A 74 -12.62 9.48 -0.53
N GLU A 75 -13.02 9.00 -1.69
CA GLU A 75 -12.67 9.65 -2.96
C GLU A 75 -13.31 11.04 -3.09
N ALA A 76 -14.54 11.19 -2.61
CA ALA A 76 -15.19 12.51 -2.58
C ALA A 76 -14.43 13.49 -1.68
N ALA A 77 -13.93 13.03 -0.54
CA ALA A 77 -13.10 13.85 0.35
C ALA A 77 -11.79 14.27 -0.30
N TYR A 78 -11.13 13.37 -1.01
CA TYR A 78 -9.90 13.68 -1.73
C TYR A 78 -10.13 14.69 -2.86
N ALA A 79 -11.22 14.56 -3.60
CA ALA A 79 -11.57 15.52 -4.64
C ALA A 79 -11.75 16.93 -4.08
N LYS A 80 -12.34 17.08 -2.89
CA LYS A 80 -12.49 18.39 -2.21
C LYS A 80 -11.16 18.99 -1.80
N GLN A 81 -10.14 18.15 -1.54
CA GLN A 81 -8.79 18.59 -1.17
C GLN A 81 -7.89 18.86 -2.40
N GLY A 82 -8.39 18.66 -3.61
CA GLY A 82 -7.64 18.85 -4.84
C GLY A 82 -6.65 17.77 -5.17
N GLN A 83 -6.86 16.58 -4.65
CA GLN A 83 -6.00 15.41 -4.92
C GLN A 83 -6.57 14.51 -6.00
#